data_50549f4193b7b38a7ac73df7e0a9c711
#
_entry.id   50549f4193b7b38a7ac73df7e0a9c711
#
_cell.length_a   1.000
_cell.length_b   1.000
_cell.length_c   1.000
_cell.angle_alpha   90.00
_cell.angle_beta   90.00
_cell.angle_gamma   90.00
#
_symmetry.space_group_name_H-M   'P 1'
#
loop_
_entity.id
_entity.type
_entity.pdbx_description
1 polymer ?
#
loop_
_entity_poly.entity_id
_entity_poly.type
_entity_poly.pdbx_seq_one_letter_code
_entity_poly.pdbx_strand_id
1 'polypeptide(L)'
;MSGHSKWATIKRKKEMTDAARGKVFTKIVRELAVAVKEGGGPDPSMNPRLRDTIAKAKANNMPNDNIDRAIKKASGELGNINYENITYEGYGVGGVAVIIDVLTDNKNRTAAEIRHALSKNGGSLGTTGCVAWMFDAKGVITVEQSEGVSEEELMMTALDAGAEDFNAEEGVYEILTDPADFSQVREALEAAGYAFLSAEMDKIPQTSVELTAEQQESVEAMLDMLEDNDDVQNVYHNAQLDEE
;
A
#
# COMPACT_ATOMS: atom_id res chain seq x y z
N MET A 1 4.98 -6.51 19.83
CA MET A 1 4.92 -7.31 18.59
C MET A 1 3.82 -6.71 17.75
N SER A 2 4.18 -6.15 16.59
CA SER A 2 3.21 -5.48 15.71
C SER A 2 2.46 -6.57 14.94
N GLY A 3 1.18 -6.79 15.26
CA GLY A 3 0.31 -7.79 14.61
C GLY A 3 -0.15 -7.40 13.20
N HIS A 4 0.58 -6.52 12.53
CA HIS A 4 0.30 -6.07 11.16
C HIS A 4 1.54 -6.22 10.31
N SER A 5 2.08 -7.43 10.29
CA SER A 5 3.14 -7.75 9.36
C SER A 5 2.63 -7.47 7.94
N LYS A 6 3.31 -6.60 7.23
CA LYS A 6 3.13 -6.39 5.78
C LYS A 6 3.15 -7.74 5.04
N TRP A 7 3.78 -8.73 5.66
CA TRP A 7 3.84 -10.12 5.21
C TRP A 7 2.47 -10.78 5.07
N ALA A 8 1.58 -10.63 6.05
CA ALA A 8 0.22 -11.19 5.96
C ALA A 8 -0.52 -10.66 4.71
N THR A 9 -0.41 -9.35 4.47
CA THR A 9 -0.96 -8.72 3.27
C THR A 9 -0.28 -9.22 1.98
N ILE A 10 1.04 -9.41 2.00
CA ILE A 10 1.81 -9.91 0.84
C ILE A 10 1.50 -11.39 0.59
N LYS A 11 1.40 -12.22 1.63
CA LYS A 11 1.03 -13.64 1.53
C LYS A 11 -0.35 -13.80 0.90
N ARG A 12 -1.35 -13.03 1.37
CA ARG A 12 -2.69 -12.97 0.74
C ARG A 12 -2.61 -12.52 -0.73
N LYS A 13 -1.75 -11.56 -1.06
CA LYS A 13 -1.51 -11.12 -2.46
C LYS A 13 -0.82 -12.19 -3.32
N LYS A 14 0.05 -13.03 -2.75
CA LYS A 14 0.75 -14.13 -3.47
C LYS A 14 -0.22 -15.24 -3.92
N GLU A 15 -1.31 -15.45 -3.17
CA GLU A 15 -2.36 -16.44 -3.46
C GLU A 15 -3.50 -15.90 -4.35
N MET A 16 -3.37 -14.68 -4.85
CA MET A 16 -4.40 -14.00 -5.63
C MET A 16 -4.79 -14.74 -6.90
N THR A 17 -6.09 -14.86 -7.13
CA THR A 17 -6.69 -15.30 -8.41
C THR A 17 -6.39 -14.30 -9.54
N ASP A 18 -6.52 -14.73 -10.80
CA ASP A 18 -6.32 -13.85 -11.96
C ASP A 18 -7.28 -12.63 -11.94
N ALA A 19 -8.48 -12.79 -11.39
CA ALA A 19 -9.44 -11.68 -11.23
C ALA A 19 -8.94 -10.64 -10.22
N ALA A 20 -8.36 -11.07 -9.10
CA ALA A 20 -7.79 -10.17 -8.10
C ALA A 20 -6.54 -9.44 -8.65
N ARG A 21 -5.70 -10.12 -9.45
CA ARG A 21 -4.58 -9.45 -10.17
C ARG A 21 -5.08 -8.37 -11.12
N GLY A 22 -6.20 -8.60 -11.82
CA GLY A 22 -6.83 -7.60 -12.69
C GLY A 22 -7.20 -6.32 -11.95
N LYS A 23 -7.74 -6.42 -10.73
CA LYS A 23 -8.06 -5.27 -9.86
C LYS A 23 -6.79 -4.50 -9.45
N VAL A 24 -5.75 -5.20 -9.00
CA VAL A 24 -4.46 -4.57 -8.66
C VAL A 24 -3.90 -3.82 -9.86
N PHE A 25 -3.94 -4.40 -11.05
CA PHE A 25 -3.46 -3.72 -12.26
C PHE A 25 -4.30 -2.48 -12.59
N THR A 26 -5.61 -2.52 -12.39
CA THR A 26 -6.48 -1.35 -12.59
C THR A 26 -6.09 -0.20 -11.67
N LYS A 27 -5.85 -0.48 -10.38
CA LYS A 27 -5.38 0.50 -9.39
C LYS A 27 -4.03 1.10 -9.80
N ILE A 28 -3.06 0.27 -10.16
CA ILE A 28 -1.73 0.72 -10.59
C ILE A 28 -1.81 1.57 -11.87
N VAL A 29 -2.66 1.22 -12.84
CA VAL A 29 -2.86 2.03 -14.06
C VAL A 29 -3.35 3.43 -13.72
N ARG A 30 -4.23 3.59 -12.74
CA ARG A 30 -4.68 4.91 -12.27
C ARG A 30 -3.55 5.69 -11.60
N GLU A 31 -2.75 5.02 -10.74
CA GLU A 31 -1.57 5.64 -10.12
C GLU A 31 -0.55 6.10 -11.17
N LEU A 32 -0.27 5.29 -12.19
CA LEU A 32 0.60 5.66 -13.31
C LEU A 32 0.06 6.91 -14.05
N ALA A 33 -1.26 6.97 -14.28
CA ALA A 33 -1.87 8.11 -14.95
C ALA A 33 -1.71 9.40 -14.15
N VAL A 34 -1.89 9.34 -12.83
CA VAL A 34 -1.69 10.49 -11.94
C VAL A 34 -0.22 10.86 -11.84
N ALA A 35 0.68 9.87 -11.71
CA ALA A 35 2.12 10.11 -11.67
C ALA A 35 2.62 10.85 -12.92
N VAL A 36 2.12 10.49 -14.11
CA VAL A 36 2.46 11.19 -15.37
C VAL A 36 1.92 12.62 -15.35
N LYS A 37 0.67 12.85 -14.90
CA LYS A 37 0.03 14.18 -14.95
C LYS A 37 0.58 15.15 -13.93
N GLU A 38 0.79 14.71 -12.70
CA GLU A 38 1.17 15.56 -11.56
C GLU A 38 2.67 15.57 -11.30
N GLY A 39 3.40 14.53 -11.73
CA GLY A 39 4.82 14.35 -11.42
C GLY A 39 5.78 14.94 -12.45
N GLY A 40 5.30 15.62 -13.47
CA GLY A 40 6.17 16.30 -14.46
C GLY A 40 6.34 15.59 -15.80
N GLY A 41 5.45 14.63 -16.13
CA GLY A 41 5.41 14.02 -17.46
C GLY A 41 5.78 12.52 -17.50
N PRO A 42 5.87 11.96 -18.72
CA PRO A 42 6.00 10.52 -18.93
C PRO A 42 7.43 9.97 -18.81
N ASP A 43 8.43 10.81 -18.57
CA ASP A 43 9.84 10.39 -18.46
C ASP A 43 10.16 10.03 -17.00
N PRO A 44 10.40 8.75 -16.66
CA PRO A 44 10.71 8.35 -15.29
C PRO A 44 12.07 8.89 -14.79
N SER A 45 12.98 9.30 -15.67
CA SER A 45 14.24 9.91 -15.26
C SER A 45 14.05 11.29 -14.63
N MET A 46 13.00 12.00 -15.05
CA MET A 46 12.64 13.35 -14.60
C MET A 46 11.45 13.35 -13.62
N ASN A 47 10.80 12.20 -13.42
CA ASN A 47 9.59 12.05 -12.62
C ASN A 47 9.78 10.95 -11.55
N PRO A 48 10.22 11.31 -10.32
CA PRO A 48 10.43 10.33 -9.24
C PRO A 48 9.16 9.55 -8.89
N ARG A 49 8.00 10.21 -8.84
CA ARG A 49 6.71 9.56 -8.57
C ARG A 49 6.38 8.48 -9.60
N LEU A 50 6.63 8.76 -10.88
CA LEU A 50 6.43 7.77 -11.95
C LEU A 50 7.40 6.60 -11.82
N ARG A 51 8.64 6.86 -11.46
CA ARG A 51 9.66 5.82 -11.21
C ARG A 51 9.23 4.87 -10.10
N ASP A 52 8.76 5.41 -8.98
CA ASP A 52 8.27 4.61 -7.85
C ASP A 52 7.03 3.80 -8.23
N THR A 53 6.10 4.41 -8.96
CA THR A 53 4.89 3.69 -9.44
C THR A 53 5.24 2.59 -10.45
N ILE A 54 6.25 2.78 -11.32
CA ILE A 54 6.76 1.74 -12.22
C ILE A 54 7.40 0.60 -11.41
N ALA A 55 8.18 0.90 -10.38
CA ALA A 55 8.76 -0.10 -9.49
C ALA A 55 7.67 -0.93 -8.81
N LYS A 56 6.62 -0.28 -8.27
CA LYS A 56 5.43 -0.93 -7.71
C LYS A 56 4.72 -1.83 -8.74
N ALA A 57 4.56 -1.37 -9.97
CA ALA A 57 3.95 -2.15 -11.05
C ALA A 57 4.75 -3.43 -11.35
N LYS A 58 6.07 -3.33 -11.44
CA LYS A 58 6.97 -4.47 -11.66
C LYS A 58 6.96 -5.45 -10.49
N ALA A 59 6.96 -4.97 -9.24
CA ALA A 59 6.85 -5.80 -8.04
C ALA A 59 5.53 -6.59 -7.99
N ASN A 60 4.45 -6.05 -8.60
CA ASN A 60 3.18 -6.76 -8.77
C ASN A 60 3.10 -7.59 -10.07
N ASN A 61 4.23 -7.85 -10.73
CA ASN A 61 4.33 -8.63 -11.97
C ASN A 61 3.49 -8.07 -13.14
N MET A 62 3.27 -6.75 -13.19
CA MET A 62 2.61 -6.14 -14.34
C MET A 62 3.51 -6.20 -15.56
N PRO A 63 3.04 -6.70 -16.73
CA PRO A 63 3.83 -6.73 -17.95
C PRO A 63 4.28 -5.33 -18.40
N ASN A 64 5.52 -5.20 -18.84
CA ASN A 64 6.09 -3.92 -19.30
C ASN A 64 5.22 -3.25 -20.38
N ASP A 65 4.64 -4.04 -21.32
CA ASP A 65 3.74 -3.51 -22.35
C ASP A 65 2.49 -2.83 -21.76
N ASN A 66 2.00 -3.28 -20.60
CA ASN A 66 0.86 -2.67 -19.92
C ASN A 66 1.27 -1.37 -19.26
N ILE A 67 2.45 -1.33 -18.63
CA ILE A 67 3.03 -0.13 -18.03
C ILE A 67 3.22 0.95 -19.11
N ASP A 68 3.90 0.62 -20.20
CA ASP A 68 4.17 1.54 -21.32
C ASP A 68 2.87 2.06 -21.95
N ARG A 69 1.89 1.20 -22.11
CA ARG A 69 0.57 1.57 -22.65
C ARG A 69 -0.16 2.52 -21.72
N ALA A 70 -0.11 2.29 -20.40
CA ALA A 70 -0.71 3.16 -19.40
C ALA A 70 -0.07 4.56 -19.42
N ILE A 71 1.28 4.62 -19.43
CA ILE A 71 2.04 5.88 -19.51
C ILE A 71 1.71 6.65 -20.80
N LYS A 72 1.73 5.98 -21.96
CA LYS A 72 1.37 6.59 -23.26
C LYS A 72 -0.06 7.12 -23.26
N LYS A 73 -1.01 6.37 -22.70
CA LYS A 73 -2.41 6.80 -22.62
C LYS A 73 -2.55 8.04 -21.73
N ALA A 74 -1.82 8.09 -20.61
CA ALA A 74 -1.87 9.20 -19.67
C ALA A 74 -1.23 10.50 -20.23
N SER A 75 -0.19 10.38 -21.07
CA SER A 75 0.49 11.51 -21.71
C SER A 75 -0.20 12.06 -22.96
N GLY A 76 -1.19 11.33 -23.51
CA GLY A 76 -1.94 11.74 -24.70
C GLY A 76 -3.18 12.59 -24.40
N GLU A 77 -3.75 13.25 -25.42
CA GLU A 77 -4.97 14.07 -25.32
C GLU A 77 -6.23 13.29 -24.86
N LEU A 78 -6.22 11.95 -24.96
CA LEU A 78 -7.28 11.06 -24.46
C LEU A 78 -7.28 10.89 -22.93
N GLY A 79 -6.31 11.47 -22.24
CA GLY A 79 -6.17 11.42 -20.78
C GLY A 79 -7.00 12.46 -20.01
N ASN A 80 -8.22 12.79 -20.45
CA ASN A 80 -9.08 13.79 -19.81
C ASN A 80 -9.75 13.35 -18.50
N ILE A 81 -9.47 12.14 -18.00
CA ILE A 81 -9.95 11.71 -16.68
C ILE A 81 -9.07 12.38 -15.62
N ASN A 82 -9.67 13.22 -14.82
CA ASN A 82 -9.01 13.81 -13.66
C ASN A 82 -9.33 12.92 -12.46
N TYR A 83 -8.28 12.32 -11.91
CA TYR A 83 -8.37 11.61 -10.63
C TYR A 83 -8.04 12.56 -9.49
N GLU A 84 -8.80 12.46 -8.41
CA GLU A 84 -8.54 13.16 -7.15
C GLU A 84 -8.04 12.15 -6.12
N ASN A 85 -6.94 12.47 -5.43
CA ASN A 85 -6.48 11.73 -4.26
C ASN A 85 -7.27 12.23 -3.04
N ILE A 86 -7.95 11.32 -2.35
CA ILE A 86 -8.73 11.63 -1.15
C ILE A 86 -8.42 10.58 -0.09
N THR A 87 -8.19 11.04 1.14
CA THR A 87 -8.07 10.15 2.29
C THR A 87 -9.36 10.24 3.10
N TYR A 88 -10.00 9.11 3.31
CA TYR A 88 -11.13 8.96 4.23
C TYR A 88 -10.64 8.33 5.53
N GLU A 89 -11.28 8.73 6.62
CA GLU A 89 -10.97 8.25 7.96
C GLU A 89 -12.25 7.77 8.63
N GLY A 90 -12.14 6.73 9.45
CA GLY A 90 -13.30 6.19 10.12
C GLY A 90 -12.95 5.16 11.17
N TYR A 91 -13.98 4.55 11.70
CA TYR A 91 -13.87 3.50 12.70
C TYR A 91 -14.61 2.24 12.24
N GLY A 92 -13.98 1.11 12.39
CA GLY A 92 -14.60 -0.22 12.33
C GLY A 92 -15.21 -0.61 13.68
N VAL A 93 -15.79 -1.80 13.73
CA VAL A 93 -16.29 -2.40 14.97
C VAL A 93 -15.14 -2.57 15.97
N GLY A 94 -15.43 -2.54 17.25
CA GLY A 94 -14.41 -2.63 18.31
C GLY A 94 -13.58 -1.37 18.50
N GLY A 95 -13.86 -0.27 17.76
CA GLY A 95 -13.08 0.95 17.80
C GLY A 95 -11.82 0.92 16.93
N VAL A 96 -11.75 -0.01 16.00
CA VAL A 96 -10.65 -0.10 15.02
C VAL A 96 -10.57 1.19 14.22
N ALA A 97 -9.43 1.88 14.28
CA ALA A 97 -9.15 3.03 13.45
C ALA A 97 -8.85 2.58 12.01
N VAL A 98 -9.45 3.25 11.02
CA VAL A 98 -9.27 2.92 9.60
C VAL A 98 -8.97 4.19 8.80
N ILE A 99 -7.90 4.13 7.99
CA ILE A 99 -7.57 5.14 6.98
C ILE A 99 -7.73 4.50 5.60
N ILE A 100 -8.40 5.19 4.69
CA ILE A 100 -8.70 4.69 3.35
C ILE A 100 -8.21 5.72 2.35
N ASP A 101 -7.12 5.39 1.64
CA ASP A 101 -6.60 6.23 0.56
C ASP A 101 -7.27 5.82 -0.75
N VAL A 102 -7.86 6.80 -1.42
CA VAL A 102 -8.58 6.60 -2.68
C VAL A 102 -8.06 7.46 -3.80
N LEU A 103 -8.23 6.96 -5.01
CA LEU A 103 -7.94 7.64 -6.25
C LEU A 103 -9.18 7.54 -7.15
N THR A 104 -9.98 8.59 -7.20
CA THR A 104 -11.29 8.57 -7.85
C THR A 104 -11.51 9.71 -8.83
N ASP A 105 -12.29 9.44 -9.86
CA ASP A 105 -12.86 10.43 -10.77
C ASP A 105 -14.24 10.95 -10.32
N ASN A 106 -14.79 10.36 -9.23
CA ASN A 106 -16.11 10.72 -8.70
C ASN A 106 -16.18 10.56 -7.17
N LYS A 107 -15.78 11.61 -6.46
CA LYS A 107 -15.74 11.62 -4.98
C LYS A 107 -17.07 11.31 -4.30
N ASN A 108 -18.21 11.70 -4.92
CA ASN A 108 -19.53 11.48 -4.32
C ASN A 108 -19.92 9.99 -4.36
N ARG A 109 -19.65 9.33 -5.48
CA ARG A 109 -19.82 7.87 -5.61
C ARG A 109 -18.98 7.16 -4.59
N THR A 110 -17.67 7.43 -4.58
CA THR A 110 -16.71 6.76 -3.70
C THR A 110 -17.02 6.98 -2.21
N ALA A 111 -17.37 8.21 -1.82
CA ALA A 111 -17.79 8.50 -0.44
C ALA A 111 -19.03 7.70 -0.01
N ALA A 112 -19.99 7.51 -0.92
CA ALA A 112 -21.19 6.72 -0.62
C ALA A 112 -20.86 5.22 -0.49
N GLU A 113 -19.99 4.69 -1.34
CA GLU A 113 -19.55 3.29 -1.31
C GLU A 113 -18.72 2.98 -0.07
N ILE A 114 -17.77 3.86 0.32
CA ILE A 114 -16.98 3.71 1.55
C ILE A 114 -17.90 3.78 2.77
N ARG A 115 -18.82 4.76 2.84
CA ARG A 115 -19.78 4.84 3.95
C ARG A 115 -20.62 3.58 4.05
N HIS A 116 -21.03 3.01 2.91
CA HIS A 116 -21.78 1.77 2.88
C HIS A 116 -20.95 0.58 3.41
N ALA A 117 -19.71 0.44 2.94
CA ALA A 117 -18.80 -0.63 3.39
C ALA A 117 -18.57 -0.59 4.91
N LEU A 118 -18.29 0.60 5.44
CA LEU A 118 -18.11 0.79 6.88
C LEU A 118 -19.40 0.46 7.66
N SER A 119 -20.54 1.11 7.29
CA SER A 119 -21.78 1.00 8.04
C SER A 119 -22.41 -0.40 8.01
N LYS A 120 -22.27 -1.12 6.90
CA LYS A 120 -22.75 -2.50 6.75
C LYS A 120 -22.07 -3.46 7.74
N ASN A 121 -20.81 -3.19 8.09
CA ASN A 121 -19.99 -4.01 8.97
C ASN A 121 -19.81 -3.38 10.38
N GLY A 122 -20.77 -2.58 10.83
CA GLY A 122 -20.78 -2.02 12.18
C GLY A 122 -19.83 -0.84 12.44
N GLY A 123 -19.19 -0.33 11.39
CA GLY A 123 -18.29 0.82 11.42
C GLY A 123 -18.99 2.14 11.05
N SER A 124 -18.22 3.22 11.01
CA SER A 124 -18.70 4.54 10.64
C SER A 124 -17.62 5.40 9.99
N LEU A 125 -18.02 6.18 8.98
CA LEU A 125 -17.14 7.19 8.40
C LEU A 125 -17.02 8.37 9.37
N GLY A 126 -15.78 8.76 9.67
CA GLY A 126 -15.44 9.88 10.53
C GLY A 126 -15.19 11.18 9.78
N THR A 127 -14.73 12.18 10.52
CA THR A 127 -14.24 13.45 9.95
C THR A 127 -12.74 13.35 9.71
N THR A 128 -12.23 14.13 8.76
CA THR A 128 -10.78 14.20 8.48
C THR A 128 -10.00 14.54 9.75
N GLY A 129 -8.92 13.80 10.01
CA GLY A 129 -8.07 13.95 11.20
C GLY A 129 -8.56 13.19 12.43
N CYS A 130 -9.64 12.39 12.35
CA CYS A 130 -10.17 11.69 13.53
C CYS A 130 -9.29 10.51 13.96
N VAL A 131 -8.56 9.86 13.03
CA VAL A 131 -7.68 8.72 13.33
C VAL A 131 -6.26 8.86 12.77
N ALA A 132 -5.99 9.80 11.87
CA ALA A 132 -4.69 9.95 11.21
C ALA A 132 -3.52 10.08 12.20
N TRP A 133 -3.74 10.71 13.35
CA TRP A 133 -2.75 10.88 14.42
C TRP A 133 -2.33 9.57 15.12
N MET A 134 -3.07 8.49 14.91
CA MET A 134 -2.78 7.16 15.45
C MET A 134 -1.81 6.36 14.58
N PHE A 135 -1.39 6.91 13.44
CA PHE A 135 -0.54 6.24 12.46
C PHE A 135 0.69 7.09 12.13
N ASP A 136 1.83 6.43 12.02
CA ASP A 136 3.07 7.03 11.54
C ASP A 136 3.30 6.68 10.08
N ALA A 137 3.61 7.70 9.26
CA ALA A 137 4.03 7.46 7.88
C ALA A 137 5.46 6.92 7.87
N LYS A 138 5.67 5.76 7.25
CA LYS A 138 6.97 5.09 7.12
C LYS A 138 7.16 4.56 5.70
N GLY A 139 8.42 4.50 5.26
CA GLY A 139 8.79 3.64 4.15
C GLY A 139 8.94 2.21 4.65
N VAL A 140 8.31 1.25 3.96
CA VAL A 140 8.38 -0.17 4.30
C VAL A 140 8.92 -0.93 3.10
N ILE A 141 10.06 -1.61 3.29
CA ILE A 141 10.68 -2.47 2.28
C ILE A 141 10.68 -3.90 2.82
N THR A 142 10.12 -4.83 2.05
CA THR A 142 10.03 -6.23 2.44
C THR A 142 10.86 -7.09 1.49
N VAL A 143 11.77 -7.89 2.06
CA VAL A 143 12.65 -8.82 1.34
C VAL A 143 12.33 -10.26 1.76
N GLU A 144 12.23 -11.19 0.80
CA GLU A 144 11.96 -12.59 1.10
C GLU A 144 13.18 -13.25 1.75
N GLN A 145 12.96 -13.98 2.84
CA GLN A 145 14.00 -14.84 3.43
C GLN A 145 14.27 -16.02 2.48
N SER A 146 15.49 -16.09 1.98
CA SER A 146 15.94 -17.17 1.11
C SER A 146 17.39 -17.52 1.39
N GLU A 147 17.84 -18.72 1.00
CA GLU A 147 19.22 -19.17 1.22
C GLU A 147 20.31 -18.26 0.63
N GLY A 148 19.93 -17.39 -0.33
CA GLY A 148 20.83 -16.41 -0.97
C GLY A 148 20.87 -15.04 -0.29
N VAL A 149 20.08 -14.81 0.75
CA VAL A 149 19.97 -13.51 1.46
C VAL A 149 20.54 -13.67 2.88
N SER A 150 21.68 -13.05 3.12
CA SER A 150 22.26 -12.96 4.46
C SER A 150 21.55 -11.88 5.26
N GLU A 151 20.93 -12.24 6.38
CA GLU A 151 20.27 -11.31 7.31
C GLU A 151 21.22 -10.21 7.78
N GLU A 152 22.43 -10.57 8.20
CA GLU A 152 23.44 -9.65 8.72
C GLU A 152 23.88 -8.63 7.65
N GLU A 153 24.15 -9.10 6.42
CA GLU A 153 24.56 -8.22 5.32
C GLU A 153 23.43 -7.30 4.87
N LEU A 154 22.19 -7.81 4.80
CA LEU A 154 21.01 -7.03 4.45
C LEU A 154 20.74 -5.93 5.50
N MET A 155 20.78 -6.33 6.80
CA MET A 155 20.60 -5.40 7.91
C MET A 155 21.67 -4.30 7.90
N MET A 156 22.95 -4.64 7.75
CA MET A 156 24.03 -3.67 7.66
C MET A 156 23.84 -2.73 6.49
N THR A 157 23.53 -3.25 5.31
CA THR A 157 23.29 -2.43 4.10
C THR A 157 22.12 -1.46 4.29
N ALA A 158 21.03 -1.93 4.91
CA ALA A 158 19.86 -1.11 5.17
C ALA A 158 20.15 0.02 6.17
N LEU A 159 20.78 -0.30 7.31
CA LEU A 159 21.11 0.69 8.35
C LEU A 159 22.14 1.71 7.86
N ASP A 160 23.17 1.28 7.13
CA ASP A 160 24.18 2.18 6.56
C ASP A 160 23.53 3.13 5.52
N ALA A 161 22.47 2.70 4.85
CA ALA A 161 21.73 3.51 3.90
C ALA A 161 20.71 4.48 4.56
N GLY A 162 20.45 4.34 5.86
CA GLY A 162 19.56 5.23 6.62
C GLY A 162 18.23 4.59 7.04
N ALA A 163 18.13 3.25 7.06
CA ALA A 163 16.96 2.60 7.65
C ALA A 163 16.86 2.89 9.17
N GLU A 164 15.64 3.09 9.67
CA GLU A 164 15.40 3.32 11.09
C GLU A 164 15.33 2.03 11.88
N ASP A 165 14.76 0.97 11.27
CA ASP A 165 14.56 -0.31 11.94
C ASP A 165 14.63 -1.46 10.95
N PHE A 166 14.97 -2.65 11.47
CA PHE A 166 15.07 -3.89 10.72
C PHE A 166 14.47 -5.02 11.56
N ASN A 167 13.44 -5.65 11.03
CA ASN A 167 12.74 -6.75 11.68
C ASN A 167 12.86 -8.02 10.84
N ALA A 168 13.19 -9.13 11.50
CA ALA A 168 13.13 -10.46 10.91
C ALA A 168 11.85 -11.15 11.39
N GLU A 169 10.94 -11.40 10.49
CA GLU A 169 9.70 -12.14 10.74
C GLU A 169 9.73 -13.48 9.98
N GLU A 170 8.83 -14.39 10.29
CA GLU A 170 8.79 -15.69 9.62
C GLU A 170 8.60 -15.52 8.10
N GLY A 171 9.64 -15.84 7.35
CA GLY A 171 9.65 -15.82 5.88
C GLY A 171 10.07 -14.51 5.24
N VAL A 172 10.24 -13.40 5.99
CA VAL A 172 10.60 -12.09 5.44
C VAL A 172 11.49 -11.27 6.36
N TYR A 173 12.20 -10.31 5.75
CA TYR A 173 12.83 -9.18 6.42
C TYR A 173 12.03 -7.93 6.11
N GLU A 174 11.64 -7.18 7.13
CA GLU A 174 10.97 -5.89 7.02
C GLU A 174 11.93 -4.78 7.44
N ILE A 175 12.09 -3.79 6.57
CA ILE A 175 12.97 -2.66 6.74
C ILE A 175 12.10 -1.40 6.80
N LEU A 176 12.20 -0.65 7.90
CA LEU A 176 11.47 0.59 8.13
C LEU A 176 12.38 1.79 7.92
N THR A 177 11.85 2.81 7.28
CA THR A 177 12.57 4.07 7.04
C THR A 177 11.71 5.28 7.39
N ASP A 178 12.35 6.41 7.68
CA ASP A 178 11.68 7.70 7.55
C ASP A 178 11.22 7.90 6.10
N PRO A 179 10.07 8.56 5.87
CA PRO A 179 9.61 8.89 4.53
C PRO A 179 10.64 9.62 3.64
N ALA A 180 11.49 10.45 4.24
CA ALA A 180 12.52 11.20 3.52
C ALA A 180 13.65 10.31 3.01
N ASP A 181 13.98 9.24 3.74
CA ASP A 181 15.10 8.35 3.46
C ASP A 181 14.71 7.11 2.63
N PHE A 182 13.41 6.87 2.45
CA PHE A 182 12.87 5.69 1.78
C PHE A 182 13.51 5.44 0.39
N SER A 183 13.56 6.46 -0.47
CA SER A 183 14.11 6.30 -1.82
C SER A 183 15.61 5.96 -1.80
N GLN A 184 16.37 6.57 -0.89
CA GLN A 184 17.80 6.32 -0.73
C GLN A 184 18.06 4.88 -0.27
N VAL A 185 17.34 4.42 0.75
CA VAL A 185 17.49 3.05 1.28
C VAL A 185 17.10 2.03 0.21
N ARG A 186 15.96 2.23 -0.47
CA ARG A 186 15.53 1.37 -1.56
C ARG A 186 16.58 1.26 -2.66
N GLU A 187 17.11 2.40 -3.15
CA GLU A 187 18.11 2.42 -4.22
C GLU A 187 19.43 1.74 -3.79
N ALA A 188 19.85 1.91 -2.54
CA ALA A 188 21.05 1.24 -2.00
C ALA A 188 20.87 -0.29 -1.96
N LEU A 189 19.72 -0.78 -1.52
CA LEU A 189 19.40 -2.21 -1.48
C LEU A 189 19.27 -2.81 -2.89
N GLU A 190 18.67 -2.08 -3.85
CA GLU A 190 18.61 -2.50 -5.26
C GLU A 190 20.02 -2.60 -5.85
N ALA A 191 20.89 -1.61 -5.59
CA ALA A 191 22.28 -1.63 -6.05
C ALA A 191 23.10 -2.76 -5.45
N ALA A 192 22.79 -3.19 -4.23
CA ALA A 192 23.38 -4.36 -3.58
C ALA A 192 22.81 -5.70 -4.12
N GLY A 193 21.79 -5.67 -4.98
CA GLY A 193 21.23 -6.83 -5.66
C GLY A 193 20.06 -7.49 -4.93
N TYR A 194 19.49 -6.86 -3.91
CA TYR A 194 18.31 -7.39 -3.22
C TYR A 194 17.04 -7.20 -4.04
N ALA A 195 16.24 -8.25 -4.12
CA ALA A 195 14.91 -8.21 -4.72
C ALA A 195 13.84 -7.99 -3.65
N PHE A 196 12.88 -7.11 -3.91
CA PHE A 196 11.82 -6.80 -2.96
C PHE A 196 10.53 -7.55 -3.26
N LEU A 197 9.86 -8.02 -2.23
CA LEU A 197 8.46 -8.44 -2.30
C LEU A 197 7.55 -7.20 -2.38
N SER A 198 7.90 -6.15 -1.64
CA SER A 198 7.27 -4.83 -1.73
C SER A 198 8.25 -3.74 -1.28
N ALA A 199 8.07 -2.53 -1.80
CA ALA A 199 8.76 -1.33 -1.35
C ALA A 199 7.82 -0.14 -1.58
N GLU A 200 7.17 0.33 -0.52
CA GLU A 200 6.15 1.38 -0.61
C GLU A 200 6.04 2.18 0.69
N MET A 201 5.44 3.36 0.58
CA MET A 201 5.06 4.15 1.75
C MET A 201 3.87 3.49 2.42
N ASP A 202 3.88 3.42 3.75
CA ASP A 202 2.84 2.81 4.56
C ASP A 202 2.46 3.71 5.75
N LYS A 203 1.35 3.40 6.41
CA LYS A 203 0.88 4.07 7.63
C LYS A 203 0.82 3.04 8.74
N ILE A 204 1.85 3.05 9.58
CA ILE A 204 2.03 2.09 10.67
C ILE A 204 1.25 2.56 11.89
N PRO A 205 0.32 1.76 12.44
CA PRO A 205 -0.41 2.13 13.64
C PRO A 205 0.51 2.14 14.88
N GLN A 206 0.39 3.18 15.71
CA GLN A 206 1.14 3.31 16.97
C GLN A 206 0.63 2.35 18.05
N THR A 207 -0.62 1.93 17.96
CA THR A 207 -1.28 0.98 18.88
C THR A 207 -2.20 0.06 18.11
N SER A 208 -2.32 -1.19 18.56
CA SER A 208 -3.26 -2.17 18.01
C SER A 208 -4.49 -2.34 18.90
N VAL A 209 -5.59 -2.79 18.29
CA VAL A 209 -6.86 -3.13 18.96
C VAL A 209 -7.08 -4.64 18.87
N GLU A 210 -7.16 -5.30 20.02
CA GLU A 210 -7.55 -6.70 20.11
C GLU A 210 -9.06 -6.85 19.85
N LEU A 211 -9.44 -7.87 19.11
CA LEU A 211 -10.82 -8.12 18.70
C LEU A 211 -11.34 -9.46 19.22
N THR A 212 -12.64 -9.54 19.45
CA THR A 212 -13.31 -10.85 19.60
C THR A 212 -13.45 -11.49 18.21
N ALA A 213 -13.65 -12.81 18.15
CA ALA A 213 -13.82 -13.52 16.88
C ALA A 213 -14.95 -12.93 16.00
N GLU A 214 -16.10 -12.55 16.61
CA GLU A 214 -17.22 -11.92 15.90
C GLU A 214 -16.84 -10.52 15.33
N GLN A 215 -16.05 -9.77 16.10
CA GLN A 215 -15.54 -8.46 15.64
C GLN A 215 -14.52 -8.62 14.54
N GLN A 216 -13.65 -9.63 14.62
CA GLN A 216 -12.67 -9.94 13.57
C GLN A 216 -13.37 -10.26 12.25
N GLU A 217 -14.37 -11.16 12.23
CA GLU A 217 -15.16 -11.45 11.02
C GLU A 217 -15.77 -10.18 10.42
N SER A 218 -16.30 -9.28 11.26
CA SER A 218 -16.89 -8.02 10.79
C SER A 218 -15.85 -7.06 10.21
N VAL A 219 -14.66 -6.99 10.81
CA VAL A 219 -13.55 -6.17 10.32
C VAL A 219 -13.02 -6.73 9.01
N GLU A 220 -12.80 -8.03 8.90
CA GLU A 220 -12.34 -8.68 7.67
C GLU A 220 -13.32 -8.46 6.51
N ALA A 221 -14.63 -8.65 6.76
CA ALA A 221 -15.65 -8.37 5.75
C ALA A 221 -15.68 -6.89 5.32
N MET A 222 -15.41 -5.97 6.24
CA MET A 222 -15.27 -4.55 5.95
C MET A 222 -14.05 -4.28 5.06
N LEU A 223 -12.89 -4.86 5.41
CA LEU A 223 -11.64 -4.70 4.66
C LEU A 223 -11.79 -5.26 3.24
N ASP A 224 -12.37 -6.44 3.10
CA ASP A 224 -12.63 -7.06 1.80
C ASP A 224 -13.53 -6.17 0.92
N MET A 225 -14.59 -5.59 1.47
CA MET A 225 -15.46 -4.68 0.73
C MET A 225 -14.75 -3.39 0.30
N LEU A 226 -13.86 -2.86 1.14
CA LEU A 226 -13.08 -1.68 0.83
C LEU A 226 -12.01 -1.99 -0.23
N GLU A 227 -11.28 -3.09 -0.08
CA GLU A 227 -10.23 -3.51 -1.02
C GLU A 227 -10.79 -3.89 -2.39
N ASP A 228 -12.02 -4.39 -2.44
CA ASP A 228 -12.75 -4.73 -3.68
C ASP A 228 -13.14 -3.49 -4.49
N ASN A 229 -13.15 -2.32 -3.89
CA ASN A 229 -13.48 -1.08 -4.57
C ASN A 229 -12.30 -0.59 -5.42
N ASP A 230 -12.53 -0.40 -6.73
CA ASP A 230 -11.50 0.03 -7.68
C ASP A 230 -10.94 1.44 -7.40
N ASP A 231 -11.68 2.29 -6.69
CA ASP A 231 -11.25 3.63 -6.33
C ASP A 231 -10.35 3.63 -5.07
N VAL A 232 -10.45 2.60 -4.22
CA VAL A 232 -9.63 2.44 -3.02
C VAL A 232 -8.24 1.93 -3.41
N GLN A 233 -7.21 2.67 -3.05
CA GLN A 233 -5.81 2.29 -3.31
C GLN A 233 -5.25 1.48 -2.14
N ASN A 234 -5.34 2.01 -0.93
CA ASN A 234 -4.84 1.37 0.27
C ASN A 234 -5.86 1.51 1.40
N VAL A 235 -5.89 0.52 2.28
CA VAL A 235 -6.62 0.55 3.54
C VAL A 235 -5.63 0.26 4.66
N TYR A 236 -5.55 1.16 5.64
CA TYR A 236 -4.71 0.99 6.83
C TYR A 236 -5.62 0.90 8.05
N HIS A 237 -5.29 0.04 8.98
CA HIS A 237 -6.09 -0.18 10.18
C HIS A 237 -5.20 -0.59 11.36
N ASN A 238 -5.71 -0.47 12.56
CA ASN A 238 -5.01 -0.88 13.78
C ASN A 238 -5.64 -2.11 14.46
N ALA A 239 -6.47 -2.86 13.75
CA ALA A 239 -6.99 -4.13 14.26
C ALA A 239 -5.88 -5.18 14.35
N GLN A 240 -5.77 -5.91 15.43
CA GLN A 240 -4.99 -7.12 15.52
C GLN A 240 -5.85 -8.26 14.97
N LEU A 241 -5.45 -8.81 13.83
CA LEU A 241 -6.12 -9.94 13.19
C LEU A 241 -5.29 -11.19 13.49
N ASP A 242 -5.92 -12.20 14.08
CA ASP A 242 -5.28 -13.50 14.28
C ASP A 242 -5.31 -14.26 12.96
N GLU A 243 -4.16 -14.81 12.54
CA GLU A 243 -4.10 -15.74 11.39
C GLU A 243 -4.71 -17.09 11.79
N GLU A 244 -5.67 -17.62 11.01
CA GLU A 244 -6.14 -19.01 11.14
C GLU A 244 -5.10 -20.02 10.63
#